data_bf46a3020136f1ba4291b71dd5bd2d78
#
_entry.id   bf46a3020136f1ba4291b71dd5bd2d78
#
_cell.length_a   1.000
_cell.length_b   1.000
_cell.length_c   1.000
_cell.angle_alpha   90.00
_cell.angle_beta   90.00
_cell.angle_gamma   90.00
#
_symmetry.space_group_name_H-M   'P 1'
#
loop_
_entity.id
_entity.type
_entity.pdbx_description
1 polymer ?
#
loop_
_entity_poly.entity_id
_entity_poly.type
_entity_poly.pdbx_seq_one_letter_code
_entity_poly.pdbx_strand_id
1 'polypeptide(L)'
;MKTLWFALILCAVSARGETLTSEDTRWITDLGGTVARSAQGLVTAISLRGTWVTDTDLRRLNRYSALSVLDLSLTRITDGGMQEIKNLRGITDFNLYFAEYVTDEGVAAIKDWKRLKRLNLHGTKAGDTALEHIAGLTLLESLDVGSTLMTDVGLERLTSLTNLRTLTMGGNELGDAGMQALRQMPNLTYLDLSGRQGNDKNVWSIAMSDTGLQAVLSLKNLRELRFSCVSTSVGIEGAKLGEVSTLSVTQQWLEQLKSLTGLERLKLQGCGRINDEAVAVLIAMPSLREVDLKGTAVTEKGADMLRAAKPRAVVYIGTWEGKAAAYRNN
;
A
#
# COMPACT_ATOMS: atom_id res chain seq x y z
N MET A 1 14.24 71.23 -3.36
CA MET A 1 13.77 70.06 -2.58
C MET A 1 13.73 68.89 -3.53
N LYS A 2 14.68 67.96 -3.36
CA LYS A 2 14.87 66.81 -4.28
C LYS A 2 14.16 65.59 -3.66
N THR A 3 13.14 65.09 -4.28
CA THR A 3 12.44 63.84 -3.92
C THR A 3 13.15 62.66 -4.52
N LEU A 4 13.78 61.84 -3.65
CA LEU A 4 14.36 60.53 -4.03
C LEU A 4 13.21 59.55 -4.25
N TRP A 5 13.16 58.94 -5.42
CA TRP A 5 12.37 57.73 -5.71
C TRP A 5 13.23 56.49 -5.40
N PHE A 6 12.81 55.74 -4.39
CA PHE A 6 13.33 54.41 -4.15
C PHE A 6 12.62 53.41 -5.08
N ALA A 7 13.34 52.95 -6.06
CA ALA A 7 12.89 51.84 -6.89
C ALA A 7 13.15 50.52 -6.12
N LEU A 8 12.06 49.89 -5.63
CA LEU A 8 12.09 48.53 -5.15
C LEU A 8 12.29 47.58 -6.33
N ILE A 9 13.50 47.07 -6.51
CA ILE A 9 13.77 45.98 -7.44
C ILE A 9 13.28 44.72 -6.71
N LEU A 10 12.09 44.22 -7.10
CA LEU A 10 11.63 42.88 -6.76
C LEU A 10 12.51 41.90 -7.55
N CYS A 11 13.53 41.35 -6.93
CA CYS A 11 14.22 40.16 -7.43
C CYS A 11 13.25 38.97 -7.33
N ALA A 12 12.42 38.79 -8.34
CA ALA A 12 11.78 37.51 -8.60
C ALA A 12 12.88 36.52 -9.01
N VAL A 13 13.39 35.76 -8.06
CA VAL A 13 14.21 34.59 -8.38
C VAL A 13 13.29 33.56 -9.04
N SER A 14 13.15 33.68 -10.35
CA SER A 14 12.58 32.64 -11.18
C SER A 14 13.60 31.49 -11.16
N ALA A 15 13.31 30.44 -10.40
CA ALA A 15 14.00 29.17 -10.58
C ALA A 15 13.66 28.65 -11.99
N ARG A 16 14.42 29.11 -12.98
CA ARG A 16 14.41 28.52 -14.32
C ARG A 16 15.10 27.15 -14.18
N GLY A 17 14.28 26.10 -13.96
CA GLY A 17 14.74 24.74 -14.18
C GLY A 17 15.18 24.65 -15.64
N GLU A 18 16.43 24.26 -15.88
CA GLU A 18 16.91 24.00 -17.24
C GLU A 18 16.03 22.92 -17.86
N THR A 19 15.53 23.17 -19.08
CA THR A 19 14.81 22.16 -19.87
C THR A 19 15.83 21.14 -20.34
N LEU A 20 15.91 20.01 -19.64
CA LEU A 20 16.80 18.91 -19.98
C LEU A 20 16.37 18.27 -21.30
N THR A 21 17.32 18.06 -22.19
CA THR A 21 17.11 17.48 -23.52
C THR A 21 16.75 15.99 -23.44
N SER A 22 16.37 15.40 -24.57
CA SER A 22 16.20 13.94 -24.69
C SER A 22 17.51 13.18 -24.41
N GLU A 23 18.66 13.79 -24.72
CA GLU A 23 19.97 13.20 -24.45
C GLU A 23 20.26 13.09 -22.95
N ASP A 24 19.83 14.08 -22.16
CA ASP A 24 19.99 14.05 -20.69
C ASP A 24 19.22 12.92 -20.01
N THR A 25 18.15 12.42 -20.63
CA THR A 25 17.32 11.32 -20.12
C THR A 25 17.56 9.98 -20.82
N ARG A 26 18.45 9.94 -21.83
CA ARG A 26 18.70 8.75 -22.65
C ARG A 26 19.12 7.54 -21.81
N TRP A 27 19.95 7.76 -20.80
CA TRP A 27 20.38 6.69 -19.90
C TRP A 27 19.21 5.94 -19.23
N ILE A 28 18.07 6.63 -18.97
CA ILE A 28 16.86 6.03 -18.40
C ILE A 28 16.22 5.11 -19.43
N THR A 29 16.05 5.59 -20.66
CA THR A 29 15.45 4.81 -21.74
C THR A 29 16.33 3.67 -22.21
N ASP A 30 17.65 3.83 -22.19
CA ASP A 30 18.63 2.78 -22.52
C ASP A 30 18.57 1.63 -21.50
N LEU A 31 18.20 1.91 -20.23
CA LEU A 31 17.92 0.90 -19.21
C LEU A 31 16.52 0.28 -19.34
N GLY A 32 15.69 0.74 -20.28
CA GLY A 32 14.29 0.32 -20.43
C GLY A 32 13.30 1.09 -19.55
N GLY A 33 13.74 2.17 -18.90
CA GLY A 33 12.88 3.04 -18.10
C GLY A 33 12.08 4.03 -18.94
N THR A 34 11.21 4.78 -18.28
CA THR A 34 10.34 5.79 -18.92
C THR A 34 10.44 7.15 -18.23
N VAL A 35 10.18 8.20 -19.00
CA VAL A 35 10.24 9.60 -18.54
C VAL A 35 8.97 10.32 -18.97
N ALA A 36 8.33 11.03 -18.04
CA ALA A 36 7.25 11.97 -18.34
C ALA A 36 7.72 13.41 -18.11
N ARG A 37 7.22 14.33 -18.94
CA ARG A 37 7.56 15.75 -18.89
C ARG A 37 6.30 16.60 -18.75
N SER A 38 6.46 17.76 -18.12
CA SER A 38 5.41 18.79 -18.09
C SER A 38 5.25 19.44 -19.47
N ALA A 39 4.22 20.29 -19.62
CA ALA A 39 4.04 21.12 -20.83
C ALA A 39 5.22 22.07 -21.09
N GLN A 40 6.01 22.40 -20.06
CA GLN A 40 7.23 23.22 -20.16
C GLN A 40 8.48 22.39 -20.44
N GLY A 41 8.37 21.07 -20.68
CA GLY A 41 9.47 20.17 -20.99
C GLY A 41 10.26 19.68 -19.76
N LEU A 42 9.89 20.06 -18.53
CA LEU A 42 10.57 19.62 -17.31
C LEU A 42 10.26 18.15 -17.02
N VAL A 43 11.26 17.38 -16.62
CA VAL A 43 11.08 15.98 -16.19
C VAL A 43 10.35 15.94 -14.85
N THR A 44 9.13 15.39 -14.85
CA THR A 44 8.25 15.34 -13.68
C THR A 44 8.05 13.93 -13.14
N ALA A 45 8.19 12.90 -13.99
CA ALA A 45 8.09 11.52 -13.55
C ALA A 45 9.14 10.66 -14.23
N ILE A 46 9.70 9.72 -13.48
CA ILE A 46 10.64 8.71 -13.95
C ILE A 46 10.19 7.35 -13.41
N SER A 47 10.12 6.34 -14.28
CA SER A 47 10.01 4.95 -13.90
C SER A 47 11.22 4.18 -14.38
N LEU A 48 11.87 3.52 -13.43
CA LEU A 48 12.95 2.55 -13.65
C LEU A 48 12.51 1.14 -13.25
N ARG A 49 11.18 0.92 -13.24
CA ARG A 49 10.56 -0.34 -12.84
C ARG A 49 11.17 -1.53 -13.57
N GLY A 50 11.64 -2.53 -12.80
CA GLY A 50 12.17 -3.79 -13.34
C GLY A 50 13.45 -3.65 -14.18
N THR A 51 14.12 -2.50 -14.12
CA THR A 51 15.38 -2.26 -14.82
C THR A 51 16.58 -2.71 -13.98
N TRP A 52 17.74 -2.79 -14.63
CA TRP A 52 19.02 -3.06 -13.98
C TRP A 52 19.72 -1.79 -13.48
N VAL A 53 18.94 -0.76 -13.09
CA VAL A 53 19.48 0.45 -12.49
C VAL A 53 20.28 0.10 -11.23
N THR A 54 21.45 0.74 -11.08
CA THR A 54 22.33 0.58 -9.93
C THR A 54 22.20 1.73 -8.95
N ASP A 55 22.66 1.55 -7.72
CA ASP A 55 22.70 2.62 -6.70
C ASP A 55 23.43 3.86 -7.20
N THR A 56 24.55 3.67 -7.92
CA THR A 56 25.35 4.78 -8.48
C THR A 56 24.59 5.57 -9.56
N ASP A 57 23.76 4.89 -10.36
CA ASP A 57 22.95 5.58 -11.39
C ASP A 57 21.92 6.51 -10.76
N LEU A 58 21.40 6.19 -9.57
CA LEU A 58 20.39 7.00 -8.89
C LEU A 58 20.89 8.41 -8.55
N ARG A 59 22.21 8.61 -8.36
CA ARG A 59 22.79 9.94 -8.16
C ARG A 59 22.42 10.91 -9.29
N ARG A 60 22.27 10.40 -10.52
CA ARG A 60 21.92 11.19 -11.71
C ARG A 60 20.52 11.78 -11.62
N LEU A 61 19.63 11.23 -10.77
CA LEU A 61 18.27 11.73 -10.58
C LEU A 61 18.25 13.12 -9.94
N ASN A 62 19.27 13.49 -9.16
CA ASN A 62 19.33 14.80 -8.47
C ASN A 62 19.34 16.01 -9.41
N ARG A 63 19.62 15.81 -10.70
CA ARG A 63 19.57 16.88 -11.70
C ARG A 63 18.15 17.27 -12.13
N TYR A 64 17.15 16.42 -11.84
CA TYR A 64 15.76 16.65 -12.27
C TYR A 64 14.99 17.40 -11.19
N SER A 65 15.12 18.73 -11.14
CA SER A 65 14.58 19.59 -10.09
C SER A 65 13.04 19.58 -9.97
N ALA A 66 12.33 19.23 -11.06
CA ALA A 66 10.88 19.14 -11.10
C ALA A 66 10.34 17.71 -10.87
N LEU A 67 11.24 16.73 -10.59
CA LEU A 67 10.85 15.35 -10.37
C LEU A 67 9.95 15.24 -9.14
N SER A 68 8.75 14.70 -9.33
CA SER A 68 7.74 14.52 -8.30
C SER A 68 7.22 13.09 -8.19
N VAL A 69 7.40 12.28 -9.23
CA VAL A 69 7.00 10.87 -9.26
C VAL A 69 8.22 10.01 -9.59
N LEU A 70 8.53 9.05 -8.73
CA LEU A 70 9.65 8.13 -8.92
C LEU A 70 9.21 6.69 -8.65
N ASP A 71 9.39 5.83 -9.65
CA ASP A 71 9.12 4.40 -9.55
C ASP A 71 10.42 3.60 -9.70
N LEU A 72 10.85 2.96 -8.61
CA LEU A 72 11.99 2.05 -8.51
C LEU A 72 11.53 0.61 -8.18
N SER A 73 10.28 0.29 -8.47
CA SER A 73 9.73 -1.03 -8.18
C SER A 73 10.43 -2.14 -8.96
N LEU A 74 10.53 -3.33 -8.34
CA LEU A 74 11.17 -4.51 -8.93
C LEU A 74 12.64 -4.28 -9.36
N THR A 75 13.34 -3.36 -8.70
CA THR A 75 14.77 -3.12 -8.94
C THR A 75 15.62 -3.76 -7.83
N ARG A 76 16.91 -3.82 -8.04
CA ARG A 76 17.88 -4.33 -7.07
C ARG A 76 18.64 -3.23 -6.34
N ILE A 77 18.08 -2.02 -6.28
CA ILE A 77 18.68 -0.94 -5.49
C ILE A 77 18.72 -1.33 -4.02
N THR A 78 19.72 -0.78 -3.33
CA THR A 78 19.94 -1.00 -1.90
C THR A 78 19.76 0.29 -1.10
N ASP A 79 19.99 0.24 0.19
CA ASP A 79 20.03 1.42 1.06
C ASP A 79 21.07 2.46 0.58
N GLY A 80 22.16 2.01 -0.06
CA GLY A 80 23.12 2.89 -0.71
C GLY A 80 22.48 3.76 -1.78
N GLY A 81 21.68 3.16 -2.66
CA GLY A 81 20.94 3.89 -3.69
C GLY A 81 19.93 4.88 -3.10
N MET A 82 19.27 4.52 -2.01
CA MET A 82 18.36 5.42 -1.29
C MET A 82 19.10 6.65 -0.75
N GLN A 83 20.34 6.50 -0.25
CA GLN A 83 21.17 7.62 0.19
C GLN A 83 21.53 8.58 -0.95
N GLU A 84 21.73 8.07 -2.17
CA GLU A 84 22.02 8.91 -3.35
C GLU A 84 20.87 9.86 -3.70
N ILE A 85 19.64 9.50 -3.41
CA ILE A 85 18.43 10.27 -3.76
C ILE A 85 17.80 11.03 -2.59
N LYS A 86 18.36 10.98 -1.40
CA LYS A 86 17.78 11.60 -0.18
C LYS A 86 17.42 13.09 -0.32
N ASN A 87 18.07 13.79 -1.25
CA ASN A 87 17.85 15.23 -1.48
C ASN A 87 16.67 15.52 -2.44
N LEU A 88 16.00 14.51 -3.01
CA LEU A 88 14.85 14.68 -3.90
C LEU A 88 13.57 15.04 -3.10
N ARG A 89 13.61 16.09 -2.32
CA ARG A 89 12.52 16.53 -1.41
C ARG A 89 11.26 16.99 -2.15
N GLY A 90 11.29 17.07 -3.49
CA GLY A 90 10.15 17.39 -4.35
C GLY A 90 9.21 16.22 -4.61
N ILE A 91 9.63 15.00 -4.28
CA ILE A 91 8.85 13.79 -4.55
C ILE A 91 7.53 13.79 -3.79
N THR A 92 6.44 13.52 -4.51
CA THR A 92 5.08 13.34 -3.98
C THR A 92 4.62 11.88 -4.05
N ASP A 93 5.19 11.10 -4.98
CA ASP A 93 4.83 9.71 -5.24
C ASP A 93 6.08 8.87 -5.37
N PHE A 94 6.22 7.88 -4.51
CA PHE A 94 7.38 7.01 -4.49
C PHE A 94 6.98 5.54 -4.42
N ASN A 95 7.50 4.75 -5.34
CA ASN A 95 7.19 3.33 -5.45
C ASN A 95 8.47 2.49 -5.34
N LEU A 96 8.52 1.65 -4.31
CA LEU A 96 9.57 0.66 -4.03
C LEU A 96 9.00 -0.79 -4.02
N TYR A 97 7.85 -1.01 -4.68
CA TYR A 97 7.23 -2.34 -4.72
C TYR A 97 8.23 -3.42 -5.10
N PHE A 98 8.47 -4.39 -4.21
CA PHE A 98 9.47 -5.45 -4.35
C PHE A 98 10.90 -4.95 -4.66
N ALA A 99 11.32 -3.82 -4.10
CA ALA A 99 12.72 -3.44 -3.98
C ALA A 99 13.32 -4.13 -2.73
N GLU A 100 13.55 -5.42 -2.83
CA GLU A 100 13.79 -6.33 -1.70
C GLU A 100 15.07 -6.08 -0.90
N TYR A 101 15.99 -5.25 -1.41
CA TYR A 101 17.25 -4.89 -0.75
C TYR A 101 17.18 -3.56 0.00
N VAL A 102 16.01 -2.89 -0.01
CA VAL A 102 15.76 -1.69 0.78
C VAL A 102 15.27 -2.10 2.17
N THR A 103 15.98 -1.62 3.20
CA THR A 103 15.71 -1.86 4.61
C THR A 103 15.28 -0.59 5.33
N ASP A 104 15.23 -0.61 6.64
CA ASP A 104 14.97 0.56 7.50
C ASP A 104 15.93 1.72 7.21
N GLU A 105 17.21 1.42 6.96
CA GLU A 105 18.23 2.41 6.66
C GLU A 105 17.95 3.14 5.34
N GLY A 106 17.49 2.39 4.32
CA GLY A 106 17.08 2.99 3.05
C GLY A 106 15.86 3.89 3.20
N VAL A 107 14.87 3.46 3.98
CA VAL A 107 13.68 4.27 4.26
C VAL A 107 14.03 5.52 5.08
N ALA A 108 15.02 5.46 5.99
CA ALA A 108 15.49 6.63 6.73
C ALA A 108 15.95 7.77 5.80
N ALA A 109 16.45 7.46 4.61
CA ALA A 109 16.89 8.47 3.64
C ALA A 109 15.77 9.41 3.18
N ILE A 110 14.52 8.97 3.23
CA ILE A 110 13.36 9.76 2.76
C ILE A 110 12.60 10.46 3.89
N LYS A 111 13.05 10.41 5.15
CA LYS A 111 12.38 11.02 6.31
C LYS A 111 12.07 12.52 6.16
N ASP A 112 12.83 13.20 5.31
CA ASP A 112 12.69 14.64 5.03
C ASP A 112 11.87 14.93 3.76
N TRP A 113 11.26 13.95 3.12
CA TRP A 113 10.42 14.14 1.94
C TRP A 113 9.00 14.60 2.34
N LYS A 114 8.90 15.75 2.98
CA LYS A 114 7.67 16.27 3.60
C LYS A 114 6.52 16.54 2.61
N ARG A 115 6.77 16.46 1.30
CA ARG A 115 5.76 16.58 0.25
C ARG A 115 5.18 15.23 -0.19
N LEU A 116 5.70 14.11 0.35
CA LEU A 116 5.30 12.77 -0.04
C LEU A 116 3.82 12.53 0.34
N LYS A 117 3.05 12.09 -0.64
CA LYS A 117 1.62 11.77 -0.52
C LYS A 117 1.33 10.29 -0.72
N ARG A 118 2.08 9.63 -1.58
CA ARG A 118 1.94 8.20 -1.86
C ARG A 118 3.27 7.50 -1.72
N LEU A 119 3.30 6.47 -0.88
CA LEU A 119 4.48 5.64 -0.64
C LEU A 119 4.10 4.18 -0.74
N ASN A 120 4.83 3.43 -1.55
CA ASN A 120 4.72 1.99 -1.63
C ASN A 120 6.04 1.35 -1.21
N LEU A 121 6.00 0.61 -0.09
CA LEU A 121 7.11 -0.17 0.47
C LEU A 121 6.82 -1.69 0.39
N HIS A 122 5.75 -2.10 -0.31
CA HIS A 122 5.32 -3.50 -0.36
C HIS A 122 6.46 -4.42 -0.80
N GLY A 123 6.70 -5.49 -0.04
CA GLY A 123 7.73 -6.47 -0.35
C GLY A 123 9.17 -5.99 -0.17
N THR A 124 9.39 -4.86 0.51
CA THR A 124 10.73 -4.45 0.98
C THR A 124 11.07 -5.10 2.32
N LYS A 125 12.29 -4.92 2.82
CA LYS A 125 12.70 -5.32 4.16
C LYS A 125 12.53 -4.21 5.20
N ALA A 126 11.63 -3.27 4.95
CA ALA A 126 11.26 -2.24 5.91
C ALA A 126 10.54 -2.86 7.12
N GLY A 127 10.98 -2.53 8.31
CA GLY A 127 10.41 -2.97 9.59
C GLY A 127 9.85 -1.78 10.39
N ASP A 128 9.69 -1.97 11.69
CA ASP A 128 9.12 -0.97 12.60
C ASP A 128 9.93 0.32 12.66
N THR A 129 11.26 0.25 12.54
CA THR A 129 12.14 1.43 12.52
C THR A 129 11.92 2.26 11.25
N ALA A 130 11.68 1.62 10.09
CA ALA A 130 11.32 2.34 8.88
C ALA A 130 10.05 3.17 9.09
N LEU A 131 9.04 2.60 9.77
CA LEU A 131 7.77 3.28 10.03
C LEU A 131 7.92 4.47 10.99
N GLU A 132 8.84 4.39 11.95
CA GLU A 132 9.22 5.54 12.77
C GLU A 132 9.77 6.70 11.92
N HIS A 133 10.62 6.39 10.93
CA HIS A 133 11.19 7.40 10.03
C HIS A 133 10.11 8.11 9.18
N ILE A 134 9.10 7.39 8.72
CA ILE A 134 8.02 7.96 7.89
C ILE A 134 6.88 8.57 8.70
N ALA A 135 6.80 8.33 10.02
CA ALA A 135 5.75 8.88 10.89
C ALA A 135 5.65 10.42 10.83
N GLY A 136 6.75 11.10 10.50
CA GLY A 136 6.79 12.55 10.29
C GLY A 136 6.38 13.03 8.89
N LEU A 137 5.94 12.14 7.98
CA LEU A 137 5.50 12.47 6.63
C LEU A 137 3.98 12.74 6.63
N THR A 138 3.55 13.75 7.34
CA THR A 138 2.14 14.01 7.67
C THR A 138 1.24 14.32 6.48
N LEU A 139 1.78 14.54 5.27
CA LEU A 139 1.00 14.69 4.04
C LEU A 139 0.71 13.35 3.35
N LEU A 140 1.15 12.20 3.91
CA LEU A 140 0.82 10.89 3.34
C LEU A 140 -0.69 10.66 3.33
N GLU A 141 -1.19 10.37 2.14
CA GLU A 141 -2.57 10.02 1.85
C GLU A 141 -2.74 8.53 1.56
N SER A 142 -1.68 7.88 1.02
CA SER A 142 -1.66 6.46 0.67
C SER A 142 -0.34 5.81 1.07
N LEU A 143 -0.44 4.70 1.79
CA LEU A 143 0.70 3.90 2.24
C LEU A 143 0.43 2.42 1.98
N ASP A 144 1.36 1.78 1.29
CA ASP A 144 1.41 0.32 1.16
C ASP A 144 2.66 -0.20 1.88
N VAL A 145 2.45 -0.94 2.95
CA VAL A 145 3.46 -1.64 3.74
C VAL A 145 3.17 -3.14 3.79
N GLY A 146 2.43 -3.65 2.80
CA GLY A 146 2.14 -5.08 2.71
C GLY A 146 3.40 -5.89 2.52
N SER A 147 3.43 -7.10 3.10
CA SER A 147 4.57 -8.02 2.95
C SER A 147 5.93 -7.38 3.27
N THR A 148 5.99 -6.58 4.31
CA THR A 148 7.22 -6.02 4.90
C THR A 148 7.57 -6.76 6.19
N LEU A 149 8.40 -6.17 7.04
CA LEU A 149 8.76 -6.73 8.36
C LEU A 149 8.06 -5.96 9.50
N MET A 150 6.94 -5.28 9.20
CA MET A 150 6.16 -4.53 10.17
C MET A 150 5.48 -5.48 11.18
N THR A 151 5.53 -5.09 12.45
CA THR A 151 4.77 -5.70 13.55
C THR A 151 3.74 -4.72 14.13
N ASP A 152 3.06 -5.13 15.21
CA ASP A 152 2.13 -4.28 15.96
C ASP A 152 2.77 -2.94 16.35
N VAL A 153 4.05 -2.95 16.73
CA VAL A 153 4.81 -1.74 17.13
C VAL A 153 4.91 -0.75 15.98
N GLY A 154 5.20 -1.23 14.77
CA GLY A 154 5.29 -0.38 13.58
C GLY A 154 3.94 0.27 13.23
N LEU A 155 2.85 -0.47 13.36
CA LEU A 155 1.51 0.08 13.09
C LEU A 155 1.15 1.21 14.05
N GLU A 156 1.52 1.11 15.32
CA GLU A 156 1.33 2.19 16.30
C GLU A 156 2.06 3.49 15.89
N ARG A 157 3.24 3.40 15.27
CA ARG A 157 4.01 4.57 14.79
C ARG A 157 3.28 5.36 13.71
N LEU A 158 2.41 4.71 12.93
CA LEU A 158 1.67 5.33 11.84
C LEU A 158 0.48 6.20 12.29
N THR A 159 0.12 6.19 13.57
CA THR A 159 -1.06 6.93 14.10
C THR A 159 -0.95 8.44 13.93
N SER A 160 0.26 8.98 13.78
CA SER A 160 0.50 10.40 13.48
C SER A 160 0.11 10.80 12.04
N LEU A 161 -0.08 9.84 11.13
CA LEU A 161 -0.41 10.09 9.72
C LEU A 161 -1.91 10.37 9.56
N THR A 162 -2.38 11.46 10.09
CA THR A 162 -3.82 11.81 10.17
C THR A 162 -4.47 12.06 8.80
N ASN A 163 -3.68 12.30 7.74
CA ASN A 163 -4.18 12.45 6.37
C ASN A 163 -4.32 11.13 5.62
N LEU A 164 -3.92 9.99 6.24
CA LEU A 164 -3.94 8.70 5.58
C LEU A 164 -5.37 8.26 5.27
N ARG A 165 -5.62 7.91 4.01
CA ARG A 165 -6.90 7.45 3.48
C ARG A 165 -6.84 6.02 2.97
N THR A 166 -5.67 5.59 2.53
CA THR A 166 -5.43 4.27 1.95
C THR A 166 -4.29 3.59 2.71
N LEU A 167 -4.58 2.43 3.28
CA LEU A 167 -3.58 1.60 3.96
C LEU A 167 -3.68 0.16 3.48
N THR A 168 -2.56 -0.37 2.97
CA THR A 168 -2.35 -1.79 2.69
C THR A 168 -1.31 -2.31 3.68
N MET A 169 -1.64 -3.36 4.43
CA MET A 169 -0.74 -3.91 5.46
C MET A 169 -0.82 -5.43 5.60
N GLY A 170 -1.46 -6.10 4.66
CA GLY A 170 -1.54 -7.56 4.66
C GLY A 170 -0.17 -8.23 4.49
N GLY A 171 -0.03 -9.48 4.96
CA GLY A 171 1.23 -10.22 4.87
C GLY A 171 2.29 -9.80 5.90
N ASN A 172 1.91 -9.12 6.97
CA ASN A 172 2.76 -8.76 8.10
C ASN A 172 2.36 -9.53 9.36
N GLU A 173 3.24 -9.52 10.36
CA GLU A 173 2.99 -10.15 11.66
C GLU A 173 2.22 -9.18 12.58
N LEU A 174 0.91 -9.10 12.38
CA LEU A 174 0.02 -8.21 13.11
C LEU A 174 -1.01 -8.99 13.92
N GLY A 175 -1.26 -8.54 15.13
CA GLY A 175 -2.24 -9.08 16.04
C GLY A 175 -3.30 -8.06 16.47
N ASP A 176 -4.11 -8.45 17.45
CA ASP A 176 -5.15 -7.58 18.00
C ASP A 176 -4.58 -6.30 18.64
N ALA A 177 -3.38 -6.36 19.20
CA ALA A 177 -2.74 -5.20 19.82
C ALA A 177 -2.46 -4.11 18.78
N GLY A 178 -1.80 -4.46 17.64
CA GLY A 178 -1.55 -3.51 16.58
C GLY A 178 -2.84 -2.97 15.96
N MET A 179 -3.87 -3.82 15.78
CA MET A 179 -5.16 -3.37 15.24
C MET A 179 -5.77 -2.20 16.03
N GLN A 180 -5.50 -2.07 17.35
CA GLN A 180 -6.02 -0.94 18.12
C GLN A 180 -5.55 0.42 17.62
N ALA A 181 -4.38 0.49 16.96
CA ALA A 181 -3.88 1.72 16.34
C ALA A 181 -4.84 2.29 15.28
N LEU A 182 -5.62 1.43 14.60
CA LEU A 182 -6.60 1.86 13.60
C LEU A 182 -7.66 2.83 14.17
N ARG A 183 -7.96 2.76 15.47
CA ARG A 183 -8.89 3.69 16.14
C ARG A 183 -8.44 5.15 16.05
N GLN A 184 -7.14 5.37 15.86
CA GLN A 184 -6.53 6.69 15.72
C GLN A 184 -6.38 7.14 14.26
N MET A 185 -6.92 6.33 13.31
CA MET A 185 -6.86 6.61 11.87
C MET A 185 -8.26 6.76 11.24
N PRO A 186 -9.13 7.65 11.76
CA PRO A 186 -10.55 7.71 11.39
C PRO A 186 -10.79 8.12 9.92
N ASN A 187 -9.78 8.67 9.24
CA ASN A 187 -9.87 9.13 7.87
C ASN A 187 -9.64 8.03 6.82
N LEU A 188 -9.36 6.79 7.24
CA LEU A 188 -9.20 5.67 6.32
C LEU A 188 -10.51 5.40 5.57
N THR A 189 -10.37 5.34 4.24
CA THR A 189 -11.45 4.98 3.31
C THR A 189 -11.20 3.65 2.62
N TYR A 190 -9.95 3.20 2.59
CA TYR A 190 -9.51 1.93 2.05
C TYR A 190 -8.58 1.24 3.05
N LEU A 191 -8.88 -0.03 3.35
CA LEU A 191 -8.05 -0.88 4.19
C LEU A 191 -7.90 -2.25 3.55
N ASP A 192 -6.66 -2.67 3.31
CA ASP A 192 -6.33 -3.99 2.77
C ASP A 192 -5.55 -4.80 3.82
N LEU A 193 -6.19 -5.83 4.33
CA LEU A 193 -5.66 -6.81 5.28
C LEU A 193 -5.33 -8.13 4.58
N SER A 194 -5.43 -8.17 3.25
CA SER A 194 -5.20 -9.37 2.48
C SER A 194 -3.72 -9.61 2.27
N GLY A 195 -3.34 -10.88 2.17
CA GLY A 195 -1.97 -11.28 1.90
C GLY A 195 -1.39 -12.15 3.00
N ARG A 196 -0.35 -12.85 2.60
CA ARG A 196 0.53 -13.62 3.48
C ARG A 196 1.95 -13.47 2.98
N GLN A 197 2.88 -13.49 3.89
CA GLN A 197 4.30 -13.62 3.60
C GLN A 197 4.82 -14.87 4.32
N GLY A 198 5.84 -15.49 3.80
CA GLY A 198 6.44 -16.63 4.48
C GLY A 198 7.72 -17.08 3.82
N ASN A 199 8.49 -17.83 4.57
CA ASN A 199 9.63 -18.59 4.09
C ASN A 199 9.38 -20.09 4.36
N ASP A 200 10.37 -20.93 4.11
CA ASP A 200 10.28 -22.40 4.29
C ASP A 200 9.90 -22.84 5.72
N LYS A 201 9.93 -21.94 6.69
CA LYS A 201 9.71 -22.26 8.11
C LYS A 201 8.52 -21.54 8.71
N ASN A 202 8.22 -20.30 8.28
CA ASN A 202 7.21 -19.44 8.89
C ASN A 202 6.31 -18.80 7.83
N VAL A 203 5.04 -18.67 8.17
CA VAL A 203 4.07 -17.88 7.38
C VAL A 203 3.53 -16.76 8.27
N TRP A 204 3.64 -15.54 7.81
CA TRP A 204 3.09 -14.36 8.49
C TRP A 204 1.81 -13.91 7.81
N SER A 205 0.82 -13.67 8.60
CA SER A 205 -0.46 -13.08 8.21
C SER A 205 -1.03 -12.35 9.41
N ILE A 206 -2.04 -11.53 9.17
CA ILE A 206 -2.75 -10.86 10.26
C ILE A 206 -3.49 -11.89 11.09
N ALA A 207 -3.20 -11.93 12.40
CA ALA A 207 -3.85 -12.75 13.40
C ALA A 207 -4.84 -11.89 14.20
N MET A 208 -6.03 -11.68 13.63
CA MET A 208 -7.05 -10.81 14.23
C MET A 208 -8.21 -11.65 14.79
N SER A 209 -8.60 -11.36 16.04
CA SER A 209 -9.81 -11.87 16.70
C SER A 209 -10.95 -10.83 16.63
N ASP A 210 -12.03 -11.10 17.37
CA ASP A 210 -13.13 -10.14 17.55
C ASP A 210 -12.65 -8.81 18.13
N THR A 211 -11.60 -8.82 18.95
CA THR A 211 -10.99 -7.59 19.52
C THR A 211 -10.38 -6.70 18.44
N GLY A 212 -9.62 -7.27 17.53
CA GLY A 212 -9.06 -6.54 16.39
C GLY A 212 -10.15 -6.09 15.41
N LEU A 213 -11.19 -6.93 15.20
CA LEU A 213 -12.32 -6.53 14.37
C LEU A 213 -13.01 -5.26 14.91
N GLN A 214 -13.15 -5.10 16.23
CA GLN A 214 -13.73 -3.88 16.82
C GLN A 214 -12.94 -2.63 16.47
N ALA A 215 -11.62 -2.73 16.28
CA ALA A 215 -10.82 -1.61 15.79
C ALA A 215 -11.15 -1.28 14.33
N VAL A 216 -11.28 -2.28 13.47
CA VAL A 216 -11.72 -2.09 12.07
C VAL A 216 -13.11 -1.43 12.01
N LEU A 217 -14.04 -1.87 12.86
CA LEU A 217 -15.42 -1.33 12.93
C LEU A 217 -15.49 0.13 13.41
N SER A 218 -14.42 0.65 14.01
CA SER A 218 -14.31 2.07 14.37
C SER A 218 -14.11 2.99 13.14
N LEU A 219 -13.68 2.45 12.01
CA LEU A 219 -13.38 3.19 10.78
C LEU A 219 -14.65 3.55 10.00
N LYS A 220 -15.44 4.51 10.50
CA LYS A 220 -16.76 4.84 9.95
C LYS A 220 -16.74 5.43 8.54
N ASN A 221 -15.58 5.93 8.08
CA ASN A 221 -15.39 6.46 6.73
C ASN A 221 -14.96 5.38 5.71
N LEU A 222 -14.82 4.11 6.15
CA LEU A 222 -14.35 3.04 5.29
C LEU A 222 -15.32 2.78 4.12
N ARG A 223 -14.77 2.76 2.91
CA ARG A 223 -15.48 2.48 1.66
C ARG A 223 -15.09 1.15 1.04
N GLU A 224 -13.85 0.72 1.27
CA GLU A 224 -13.35 -0.55 0.79
C GLU A 224 -12.59 -1.29 1.89
N LEU A 225 -12.94 -2.56 2.08
CA LEU A 225 -12.29 -3.47 3.02
C LEU A 225 -11.95 -4.77 2.29
N ARG A 226 -10.71 -5.20 2.44
CA ARG A 226 -10.22 -6.43 1.84
C ARG A 226 -9.70 -7.38 2.90
N PHE A 227 -10.20 -8.62 2.84
CA PHE A 227 -9.67 -9.78 3.54
C PHE A 227 -9.24 -10.83 2.53
N SER A 228 -8.21 -11.59 2.87
CA SER A 228 -7.88 -12.84 2.19
C SER A 228 -7.66 -13.90 3.26
N CYS A 229 -8.53 -14.90 3.26
CA CYS A 229 -8.44 -16.02 4.16
C CYS A 229 -7.75 -17.17 3.42
N VAL A 230 -6.49 -17.42 3.71
CA VAL A 230 -5.76 -18.50 3.05
C VAL A 230 -6.07 -19.82 3.75
N SER A 231 -6.59 -20.79 2.99
CA SER A 231 -6.66 -22.17 3.47
C SER A 231 -5.24 -22.72 3.69
N THR A 232 -5.01 -23.31 4.85
CA THR A 232 -3.75 -23.98 5.23
C THR A 232 -3.42 -25.21 4.39
N SER A 233 -4.28 -25.57 3.43
CA SER A 233 -4.17 -26.77 2.61
C SER A 233 -3.26 -26.62 1.38
N VAL A 234 -2.67 -25.46 1.12
CA VAL A 234 -1.64 -25.35 0.08
C VAL A 234 -0.31 -25.76 0.70
N GLY A 235 0.04 -27.05 0.50
CA GLY A 235 1.22 -27.68 1.06
C GLY A 235 2.51 -26.92 0.72
N ILE A 236 3.13 -26.40 1.75
CA ILE A 236 4.59 -26.33 1.80
C ILE A 236 4.97 -27.69 2.39
N GLU A 237 5.45 -28.62 1.56
CA GLU A 237 5.96 -29.91 2.00
C GLU A 237 7.02 -29.67 3.09
N GLY A 238 6.75 -30.16 4.31
CA GLY A 238 7.68 -30.08 5.43
C GLY A 238 7.44 -28.95 6.45
N ALA A 239 6.59 -27.96 6.20
CA ALA A 239 6.21 -27.02 7.24
C ALA A 239 5.30 -27.73 8.26
N LYS A 240 5.76 -27.89 9.50
CA LYS A 240 4.85 -28.23 10.59
C LYS A 240 3.78 -27.15 10.64
N LEU A 241 2.55 -27.50 10.27
CA LEU A 241 1.34 -26.71 10.44
C LEU A 241 1.02 -26.52 11.94
N GLY A 242 1.98 -25.98 12.69
CA GLY A 242 1.81 -25.55 14.06
C GLY A 242 1.27 -24.14 14.04
N GLU A 243 -0.03 -24.00 14.27
CA GLU A 243 -0.67 -22.76 14.73
C GLU A 243 -0.35 -21.49 13.90
N VAL A 244 -0.47 -21.59 12.59
CA VAL A 244 -0.54 -20.36 11.79
C VAL A 244 -1.89 -19.71 12.11
N SER A 245 -1.86 -18.69 12.95
CA SER A 245 -3.01 -17.84 13.20
C SER A 245 -3.35 -17.12 11.90
N THR A 246 -4.22 -17.71 11.10
CA THR A 246 -4.70 -17.13 9.85
C THR A 246 -5.98 -16.33 10.12
N LEU A 247 -6.09 -15.19 9.47
CA LEU A 247 -7.32 -14.40 9.49
C LEU A 247 -8.52 -15.31 9.11
N SER A 248 -9.47 -15.44 10.00
CA SER A 248 -10.63 -16.31 9.81
C SER A 248 -11.92 -15.48 9.85
N VAL A 249 -12.33 -14.95 8.70
CA VAL A 249 -13.61 -14.23 8.58
C VAL A 249 -14.76 -15.22 8.74
N THR A 250 -15.65 -14.92 9.68
CA THR A 250 -16.83 -15.73 10.00
C THR A 250 -18.12 -15.01 9.60
N GLN A 251 -19.23 -15.75 9.59
CA GLN A 251 -20.57 -15.19 9.42
C GLN A 251 -20.86 -14.11 10.48
N GLN A 252 -20.45 -14.34 11.73
CA GLN A 252 -20.63 -13.38 12.82
C GLN A 252 -19.89 -12.06 12.56
N TRP A 253 -18.70 -12.12 11.94
CA TRP A 253 -17.96 -10.91 11.55
C TRP A 253 -18.70 -10.11 10.50
N LEU A 254 -19.29 -10.77 9.50
CA LEU A 254 -20.09 -10.09 8.48
C LEU A 254 -21.30 -9.37 9.10
N GLU A 255 -21.97 -9.99 10.07
CA GLU A 255 -23.05 -9.34 10.82
C GLU A 255 -22.59 -8.02 11.45
N GLN A 256 -21.42 -8.00 12.06
CA GLN A 256 -20.85 -6.81 12.68
C GLN A 256 -20.43 -5.76 11.63
N LEU A 257 -19.93 -6.19 10.45
CA LEU A 257 -19.53 -5.29 9.36
C LEU A 257 -20.70 -4.46 8.80
N LYS A 258 -21.96 -4.85 9.01
CA LYS A 258 -23.14 -4.01 8.70
C LYS A 258 -23.11 -2.65 9.35
N SER A 259 -22.40 -2.50 10.49
CA SER A 259 -22.21 -1.22 11.17
C SER A 259 -21.38 -0.20 10.37
N LEU A 260 -20.63 -0.67 9.36
CA LEU A 260 -19.92 0.16 8.39
C LEU A 260 -20.86 0.54 7.25
N THR A 261 -21.84 1.39 7.54
CA THR A 261 -22.93 1.74 6.61
C THR A 261 -22.44 2.38 5.30
N GLY A 262 -21.23 2.94 5.31
CA GLY A 262 -20.57 3.52 4.14
C GLY A 262 -19.79 2.53 3.28
N LEU A 263 -19.69 1.24 3.66
CA LEU A 263 -18.86 0.27 2.96
C LEU A 263 -19.46 -0.07 1.58
N GLU A 264 -18.70 0.23 0.53
CA GLU A 264 -19.12 0.06 -0.86
C GLU A 264 -18.51 -1.20 -1.50
N ARG A 265 -17.29 -1.55 -1.12
CA ARG A 265 -16.56 -2.69 -1.68
C ARG A 265 -16.04 -3.60 -0.56
N LEU A 266 -16.37 -4.88 -0.65
CA LEU A 266 -15.94 -5.92 0.30
C LEU A 266 -15.30 -7.08 -0.45
N LYS A 267 -14.05 -7.41 -0.14
CA LYS A 267 -13.34 -8.54 -0.73
C LYS A 267 -13.11 -9.61 0.35
N LEU A 268 -13.57 -10.84 0.07
CA LEU A 268 -13.55 -11.98 0.99
C LEU A 268 -12.86 -13.20 0.34
N GLN A 269 -11.82 -12.94 -0.44
CA GLN A 269 -11.16 -13.95 -1.24
C GLN A 269 -10.60 -15.09 -0.39
N GLY A 270 -10.93 -16.33 -0.74
CA GLY A 270 -10.44 -17.51 -0.04
C GLY A 270 -11.06 -17.77 1.34
N CYS A 271 -12.04 -16.96 1.78
CA CYS A 271 -12.70 -17.11 3.08
C CYS A 271 -13.72 -18.25 3.03
N GLY A 272 -13.26 -19.50 3.03
CA GLY A 272 -14.07 -20.71 2.86
C GLY A 272 -15.14 -20.96 3.93
N ARG A 273 -15.14 -20.25 5.05
CA ARG A 273 -16.21 -20.31 6.06
C ARG A 273 -17.43 -19.45 5.72
N ILE A 274 -17.32 -18.62 4.67
CA ILE A 274 -18.42 -17.78 4.18
C ILE A 274 -19.21 -18.60 3.16
N ASN A 275 -20.46 -18.88 3.48
CA ASN A 275 -21.38 -19.69 2.68
C ASN A 275 -22.65 -18.88 2.33
N ASP A 276 -23.70 -19.55 1.81
CA ASP A 276 -24.94 -18.90 1.37
C ASP A 276 -25.70 -18.17 2.50
N GLU A 277 -25.46 -18.49 3.77
CA GLU A 277 -26.04 -17.75 4.91
C GLU A 277 -25.56 -16.29 4.93
N ALA A 278 -24.36 -16.02 4.42
CA ALA A 278 -23.81 -14.68 4.30
C ALA A 278 -24.61 -13.76 3.36
N VAL A 279 -25.36 -14.35 2.42
CA VAL A 279 -26.07 -13.58 1.39
C VAL A 279 -27.06 -12.62 1.99
N ALA A 280 -27.82 -13.04 3.02
CA ALA A 280 -28.79 -12.18 3.69
C ALA A 280 -28.11 -10.96 4.34
N VAL A 281 -26.91 -11.16 4.92
CA VAL A 281 -26.11 -10.10 5.54
C VAL A 281 -25.62 -9.11 4.48
N LEU A 282 -25.08 -9.62 3.37
CA LEU A 282 -24.57 -8.80 2.28
C LEU A 282 -25.68 -7.98 1.61
N ILE A 283 -26.89 -8.55 1.48
CA ILE A 283 -28.08 -7.84 1.01
C ILE A 283 -28.43 -6.67 1.95
N ALA A 284 -28.32 -6.87 3.26
CA ALA A 284 -28.64 -5.88 4.28
C ALA A 284 -27.62 -4.75 4.39
N MET A 285 -26.43 -4.84 3.77
CA MET A 285 -25.42 -3.77 3.74
C MET A 285 -25.85 -2.66 2.77
N PRO A 286 -26.19 -1.44 3.23
CA PRO A 286 -26.93 -0.46 2.42
C PRO A 286 -26.12 0.07 1.23
N SER A 287 -24.82 0.28 1.40
CA SER A 287 -23.96 0.92 0.40
C SER A 287 -23.18 -0.07 -0.47
N LEU A 288 -23.31 -1.39 -0.23
CA LEU A 288 -22.52 -2.40 -0.91
C LEU A 288 -22.82 -2.44 -2.42
N ARG A 289 -21.79 -2.21 -3.23
CA ARG A 289 -21.83 -2.15 -4.70
C ARG A 289 -20.90 -3.14 -5.38
N GLU A 290 -19.94 -3.68 -4.64
CA GLU A 290 -18.99 -4.68 -5.13
C GLU A 290 -18.66 -5.66 -4.02
N VAL A 291 -18.78 -6.96 -4.32
CA VAL A 291 -18.33 -8.01 -3.41
C VAL A 291 -17.56 -9.08 -4.18
N ASP A 292 -16.39 -9.44 -3.65
CA ASP A 292 -15.59 -10.55 -4.19
C ASP A 292 -15.65 -11.73 -3.21
N LEU A 293 -16.33 -12.79 -3.66
CA LEU A 293 -16.57 -14.03 -2.94
C LEU A 293 -15.80 -15.21 -3.53
N LYS A 294 -14.79 -14.96 -4.37
CA LYS A 294 -13.97 -16.01 -4.96
C LYS A 294 -13.29 -16.86 -3.89
N GLY A 295 -13.40 -18.17 -4.01
CA GLY A 295 -12.83 -19.11 -3.02
C GLY A 295 -13.57 -19.14 -1.69
N THR A 296 -14.77 -18.57 -1.60
CA THR A 296 -15.71 -18.79 -0.50
C THR A 296 -16.57 -20.05 -0.77
N ALA A 297 -17.39 -20.45 0.20
CA ALA A 297 -18.37 -21.52 0.04
C ALA A 297 -19.76 -21.00 -0.44
N VAL A 298 -19.85 -19.76 -0.91
CA VAL A 298 -21.05 -19.21 -1.52
C VAL A 298 -21.28 -19.88 -2.88
N THR A 299 -22.49 -20.44 -3.09
CA THR A 299 -22.85 -21.10 -4.33
C THR A 299 -23.32 -20.10 -5.40
N GLU A 300 -23.45 -20.57 -6.67
CA GLU A 300 -24.07 -19.75 -7.72
C GLU A 300 -25.51 -19.34 -7.33
N LYS A 301 -26.26 -20.23 -6.69
CA LYS A 301 -27.60 -19.91 -6.22
C LYS A 301 -27.57 -18.75 -5.21
N GLY A 302 -26.66 -18.78 -4.25
CA GLY A 302 -26.47 -17.69 -3.30
C GLY A 302 -26.08 -16.37 -3.96
N ALA A 303 -25.16 -16.44 -4.94
CA ALA A 303 -24.73 -15.27 -5.71
C ALA A 303 -25.87 -14.68 -6.56
N ASP A 304 -26.71 -15.52 -7.17
CA ASP A 304 -27.86 -15.06 -7.93
C ASP A 304 -28.93 -14.38 -7.05
N MET A 305 -29.14 -14.88 -5.84
CA MET A 305 -29.99 -14.21 -4.85
C MET A 305 -29.44 -12.81 -4.51
N LEU A 306 -28.13 -12.70 -4.34
CA LEU A 306 -27.49 -11.41 -4.07
C LEU A 306 -27.60 -10.46 -5.27
N ARG A 307 -27.35 -10.93 -6.50
CA ARG A 307 -27.51 -10.16 -7.74
C ARG A 307 -28.95 -9.67 -7.94
N ALA A 308 -29.92 -10.54 -7.67
CA ALA A 308 -31.34 -10.20 -7.77
C ALA A 308 -31.74 -9.10 -6.76
N ALA A 309 -31.28 -9.20 -5.51
CA ALA A 309 -31.57 -8.23 -4.46
C ALA A 309 -30.79 -6.90 -4.61
N LYS A 310 -29.62 -6.96 -5.22
CA LYS A 310 -28.74 -5.79 -5.47
C LYS A 310 -28.33 -5.72 -6.96
N PRO A 311 -29.23 -5.37 -7.87
CA PRO A 311 -28.99 -5.44 -9.33
C PRO A 311 -27.90 -4.49 -9.84
N ARG A 312 -27.49 -3.52 -9.02
CA ARG A 312 -26.36 -2.60 -9.32
C ARG A 312 -25.03 -3.05 -8.74
N ALA A 313 -25.03 -4.12 -7.95
CA ALA A 313 -23.79 -4.60 -7.33
C ALA A 313 -23.07 -5.59 -8.27
N VAL A 314 -21.74 -5.46 -8.29
CA VAL A 314 -20.88 -6.42 -8.98
C VAL A 314 -20.52 -7.54 -8.01
N VAL A 315 -20.86 -8.79 -8.39
CA VAL A 315 -20.64 -9.98 -7.54
C VAL A 315 -19.70 -10.93 -8.27
N TYR A 316 -18.51 -11.13 -7.71
CA TYR A 316 -17.53 -12.10 -8.20
C TYR A 316 -17.60 -13.37 -7.36
N ILE A 317 -17.70 -14.51 -8.01
CA ILE A 317 -17.61 -15.84 -7.39
C ILE A 317 -16.72 -16.76 -8.24
N GLY A 318 -16.51 -17.98 -7.78
CA GLY A 318 -15.72 -19.01 -8.47
C GLY A 318 -14.45 -19.36 -7.70
N THR A 319 -13.54 -20.06 -8.37
CA THR A 319 -12.27 -20.44 -7.79
C THR A 319 -11.38 -19.21 -7.57
N TRP A 320 -10.68 -19.21 -6.44
CA TRP A 320 -9.63 -18.27 -6.17
C TRP A 320 -8.28 -18.99 -6.25
N GLU A 321 -7.58 -18.75 -7.32
CA GLU A 321 -6.17 -19.11 -7.41
C GLU A 321 -5.41 -18.02 -6.65
N GLY A 322 -5.23 -18.22 -5.34
CA GLY A 322 -4.34 -17.39 -4.56
C GLY A 322 -2.99 -17.39 -5.25
N LYS A 323 -2.65 -16.30 -5.93
CA LYS A 323 -1.28 -16.11 -6.40
C LYS A 323 -0.42 -16.03 -5.14
N ALA A 324 0.07 -17.19 -4.68
CA ALA A 324 1.30 -17.21 -3.95
C ALA A 324 2.27 -16.43 -4.82
N ALA A 325 2.78 -15.30 -4.34
CA ALA A 325 3.96 -14.72 -4.93
C ALA A 325 4.98 -15.86 -4.92
N ALA A 326 5.15 -16.49 -6.07
CA ALA A 326 6.11 -17.55 -6.22
C ALA A 326 7.46 -16.86 -6.11
N TYR A 327 8.04 -16.90 -4.92
CA TYR A 327 9.48 -16.80 -4.78
C TYR A 327 10.07 -18.01 -5.53
N ARG A 328 10.27 -17.85 -6.82
CA ARG A 328 11.19 -18.69 -7.55
C ARG A 328 12.55 -18.08 -7.31
N ASN A 329 13.28 -18.70 -6.38
CA ASN A 329 14.72 -18.63 -6.38
C ASN A 329 15.22 -19.14 -7.75
N ASN A 330 15.73 -18.25 -8.58
CA ASN A 330 16.68 -18.54 -9.65
C ASN A 330 17.99 -17.83 -9.34
#